data_a8afffcdb62ee059f499a9479ca043e9
#
_entry.id   a8afffcdb62ee059f499a9479ca043e9
#
_cell.length_a   1.000
_cell.length_b   1.000
_cell.length_c   1.000
_cell.angle_alpha   90.00
_cell.angle_beta   90.00
_cell.angle_gamma   90.00
#
_symmetry.space_group_name_H-M   'P 1'
#
loop_
_entity.id
_entity.type
_entity.pdbx_description
1 polymer ?
#
loop_
_entity_poly.entity_id
_entity_poly.type
_entity_poly.pdbx_seq_one_letter_code
_entity_poly.pdbx_strand_id
1 'polypeptide(L)'
;CSGKSARSRYTMQIAEALRVNAHWLATGDGEIGLGVGNVEVGPDIKGRIPLINWVQAGDWTEIAEGFAHEDAEEWREVTGKAHEGCFALRVKGDSMENPSGKKSIPEGAVIVVDPELPYSSGSLVVARLDDSKEATFKQLVIDGEQKYLKPLNPQYPAIPINCNCTIIGVVRQAIIDFW
;
A
#
# COMPACT_ATOMS: atom_id res chain seq x y z
N CYS A 1 -30.30 -46.95 -19.72
CA CYS A 1 -29.50 -46.55 -18.55
C CYS A 1 -28.04 -46.82 -18.83
N SER A 2 -27.25 -45.98 -19.41
CA SER A 2 -25.78 -46.04 -19.38
C SER A 2 -25.19 -44.97 -20.27
N GLY A 3 -25.12 -43.77 -19.79
CA GLY A 3 -24.53 -42.62 -20.51
C GLY A 3 -23.45 -41.86 -19.76
N LYS A 4 -22.94 -42.37 -18.64
CA LYS A 4 -22.06 -41.63 -17.73
C LYS A 4 -20.54 -41.93 -17.84
N SER A 5 -20.14 -42.98 -18.60
CA SER A 5 -18.74 -43.41 -18.57
C SER A 5 -17.84 -42.85 -19.69
N ALA A 6 -18.40 -42.39 -20.81
CA ALA A 6 -17.61 -41.92 -21.95
C ALA A 6 -17.08 -40.46 -21.77
N ARG A 7 -17.80 -39.62 -21.03
CA ARG A 7 -17.39 -38.22 -20.78
C ARG A 7 -16.16 -38.07 -19.89
N SER A 8 -15.91 -38.99 -18.98
CA SER A 8 -14.84 -38.89 -17.98
C SER A 8 -13.43 -39.02 -18.58
N ARG A 9 -13.21 -39.88 -19.59
CA ARG A 9 -11.86 -40.09 -20.16
C ARG A 9 -11.36 -38.93 -20.99
N TYR A 10 -12.23 -38.35 -21.80
CA TYR A 10 -11.87 -37.22 -22.66
C TYR A 10 -11.68 -35.93 -21.83
N THR A 11 -12.46 -35.74 -20.79
CA THR A 11 -12.34 -34.57 -19.90
C THR A 11 -10.97 -34.53 -19.24
N MET A 12 -10.45 -35.67 -18.75
CA MET A 12 -9.11 -35.72 -18.14
C MET A 12 -7.99 -35.43 -19.14
N GLN A 13 -8.06 -36.02 -20.35
CA GLN A 13 -7.07 -35.84 -21.41
C GLN A 13 -7.06 -34.39 -21.93
N ILE A 14 -8.24 -33.78 -22.06
CA ILE A 14 -8.37 -32.37 -22.47
C ILE A 14 -7.86 -31.46 -21.37
N ALA A 15 -8.20 -31.73 -20.10
CA ALA A 15 -7.71 -30.95 -18.97
C ALA A 15 -6.19 -30.97 -18.84
N GLU A 16 -5.57 -32.15 -19.08
CA GLU A 16 -4.12 -32.31 -19.08
C GLU A 16 -3.46 -31.55 -20.24
N ALA A 17 -4.01 -31.66 -21.46
CA ALA A 17 -3.52 -30.93 -22.63
C ALA A 17 -3.63 -29.42 -22.50
N LEU A 18 -4.69 -28.92 -21.86
CA LEU A 18 -4.92 -27.50 -21.62
C LEU A 18 -4.28 -27.00 -20.32
N ARG A 19 -3.70 -27.88 -19.50
CA ARG A 19 -3.16 -27.58 -18.18
C ARG A 19 -4.17 -26.91 -17.23
N VAL A 20 -5.42 -27.37 -17.27
CA VAL A 20 -6.50 -26.89 -16.42
C VAL A 20 -7.00 -27.99 -15.48
N ASN A 21 -7.69 -27.59 -14.41
CA ASN A 21 -8.28 -28.54 -13.48
C ASN A 21 -9.42 -29.33 -14.14
N ALA A 22 -9.35 -30.66 -14.10
CA ALA A 22 -10.35 -31.55 -14.74
C ALA A 22 -11.75 -31.39 -14.12
N HIS A 23 -11.85 -31.06 -12.83
CA HIS A 23 -13.12 -30.80 -12.17
C HIS A 23 -13.75 -29.52 -12.68
N TRP A 24 -12.95 -28.44 -12.76
CA TRP A 24 -13.40 -27.17 -13.35
C TRP A 24 -13.86 -27.34 -14.80
N LEU A 25 -13.10 -28.08 -15.60
CA LEU A 25 -13.47 -28.32 -17.00
C LEU A 25 -14.78 -29.10 -17.12
N ALA A 26 -15.11 -29.96 -16.18
CA ALA A 26 -16.32 -30.79 -16.18
C ALA A 26 -17.57 -30.09 -15.62
N THR A 27 -17.40 -29.20 -14.63
CA THR A 27 -18.50 -28.65 -13.82
C THR A 27 -18.63 -27.14 -13.92
N GLY A 28 -17.55 -26.45 -14.29
CA GLY A 28 -17.44 -24.98 -14.20
C GLY A 28 -17.15 -24.46 -12.79
N ASP A 29 -17.05 -25.35 -11.78
CA ASP A 29 -16.83 -25.00 -10.38
C ASP A 29 -15.37 -25.26 -9.98
N GLY A 30 -14.80 -24.36 -9.16
CA GLY A 30 -13.44 -24.46 -8.65
C GLY A 30 -12.40 -23.69 -9.48
N GLU A 31 -11.12 -23.91 -9.17
CA GLU A 31 -10.02 -23.19 -9.81
C GLU A 31 -9.69 -23.75 -11.20
N ILE A 32 -9.43 -22.86 -12.17
CA ILE A 32 -9.12 -23.21 -13.55
C ILE A 32 -7.77 -23.91 -13.68
N GLY A 33 -6.76 -23.51 -12.92
CA GLY A 33 -5.39 -23.97 -13.05
C GLY A 33 -5.03 -25.19 -12.20
N LEU A 34 -3.95 -25.90 -12.57
CA LEU A 34 -3.38 -27.03 -11.81
C LEU A 34 -2.53 -26.59 -10.61
N GLY A 35 -2.67 -25.36 -10.11
CA GLY A 35 -1.99 -24.91 -8.89
C GLY A 35 -0.46 -24.85 -8.96
N VAL A 36 0.16 -24.80 -10.13
CA VAL A 36 1.62 -24.78 -10.32
C VAL A 36 2.12 -23.37 -10.65
N GLY A 37 1.47 -22.36 -10.12
CA GLY A 37 1.92 -20.98 -10.26
C GLY A 37 2.43 -20.44 -8.92
N ASN A 38 3.50 -19.67 -8.96
CA ASN A 38 3.94 -18.84 -7.84
C ASN A 38 3.08 -17.56 -7.71
N VAL A 39 1.86 -17.60 -8.25
CA VAL A 39 0.91 -16.47 -8.24
C VAL A 39 -0.33 -16.91 -7.48
N GLU A 40 -0.59 -16.24 -6.38
CA GLU A 40 -1.83 -16.35 -5.61
C GLU A 40 -2.80 -15.25 -6.05
N VAL A 41 -4.10 -15.46 -5.80
CA VAL A 41 -5.10 -14.41 -6.02
C VAL A 41 -4.74 -13.22 -5.13
N GLY A 42 -4.52 -12.07 -5.75
CA GLY A 42 -4.22 -10.83 -5.03
C GLY A 42 -5.38 -10.40 -4.13
N PRO A 43 -5.11 -9.55 -3.15
CA PRO A 43 -6.16 -8.99 -2.30
C PRO A 43 -7.16 -8.17 -3.13
N ASP A 44 -8.43 -8.25 -2.76
CA ASP A 44 -9.49 -7.46 -3.39
C ASP A 44 -9.21 -5.96 -3.30
N ILE A 45 -9.45 -5.24 -4.38
CA ILE A 45 -9.46 -3.78 -4.41
C ILE A 45 -10.73 -3.31 -3.68
N LYS A 46 -10.56 -2.65 -2.52
CA LYS A 46 -11.69 -2.29 -1.63
C LYS A 46 -11.92 -0.80 -1.47
N GLY A 47 -11.25 0.06 -2.22
CA GLY A 47 -11.47 1.49 -2.12
C GLY A 47 -10.62 2.31 -3.08
N ARG A 48 -11.03 3.56 -3.24
CA ARG A 48 -10.26 4.60 -3.93
C ARG A 48 -9.93 5.68 -2.94
N ILE A 49 -8.70 6.16 -2.96
CA ILE A 49 -8.24 7.25 -2.12
C ILE A 49 -7.65 8.36 -2.98
N PRO A 50 -7.74 9.61 -2.54
CA PRO A 50 -7.17 10.73 -3.28
C PRO A 50 -5.64 10.71 -3.20
N LEU A 51 -4.97 10.93 -4.33
CA LEU A 51 -3.57 11.30 -4.39
C LEU A 51 -3.49 12.82 -4.24
N ILE A 52 -2.81 13.27 -3.20
CA ILE A 52 -2.70 14.70 -2.86
C ILE A 52 -1.23 15.13 -2.85
N ASN A 53 -0.98 16.42 -2.82
CA ASN A 53 0.36 16.96 -2.70
C ASN A 53 0.83 17.09 -1.24
N TRP A 54 2.13 17.33 -1.04
CA TRP A 54 2.76 17.38 0.29
C TRP A 54 2.30 18.57 1.14
N VAL A 55 1.86 19.67 0.54
CA VAL A 55 1.29 20.82 1.24
C VAL A 55 -0.10 20.48 1.77
N GLN A 56 -0.96 19.93 0.90
CA GLN A 56 -2.29 19.45 1.31
C GLN A 56 -2.18 18.39 2.42
N ALA A 57 -1.20 17.49 2.34
CA ALA A 57 -0.95 16.51 3.40
C ALA A 57 -0.58 17.19 4.72
N GLY A 58 0.16 18.30 4.71
CA GLY A 58 0.49 19.06 5.90
C GLY A 58 -0.75 19.58 6.65
N ASP A 59 -1.77 19.96 5.91
CA ASP A 59 -3.02 20.52 6.44
C ASP A 59 -4.18 19.50 6.43
N TRP A 60 -3.90 18.22 6.19
CA TRP A 60 -4.91 17.19 5.97
C TRP A 60 -5.95 17.09 7.08
N THR A 61 -5.55 17.19 8.32
CA THR A 61 -6.47 17.15 9.47
C THR A 61 -7.50 18.28 9.47
N GLU A 62 -7.22 19.38 8.78
CA GLU A 62 -8.10 20.54 8.70
C GLU A 62 -9.00 20.51 7.45
N ILE A 63 -8.51 19.89 6.36
CA ILE A 63 -9.20 19.90 5.06
C ILE A 63 -9.95 18.62 4.73
N ALA A 64 -9.67 17.49 5.43
CA ALA A 64 -10.18 16.18 5.07
C ALA A 64 -11.72 16.10 5.00
N GLU A 65 -12.43 16.74 5.93
CA GLU A 65 -13.90 16.76 5.97
C GLU A 65 -14.55 17.54 4.81
N GLY A 66 -13.83 18.49 4.23
CA GLY A 66 -14.30 19.32 3.12
C GLY A 66 -13.64 19.01 1.78
N PHE A 67 -12.80 17.96 1.71
CA PHE A 67 -12.02 17.65 0.52
C PHE A 67 -12.91 17.17 -0.62
N ALA A 68 -12.98 17.97 -1.69
CA ALA A 68 -13.81 17.64 -2.84
C ALA A 68 -13.07 16.71 -3.81
N HIS A 69 -13.84 15.95 -4.58
CA HIS A 69 -13.29 15.01 -5.57
C HIS A 69 -12.36 15.69 -6.61
N GLU A 70 -12.61 16.94 -6.88
CA GLU A 70 -11.86 17.78 -7.86
C GLU A 70 -10.52 18.30 -7.30
N ASP A 71 -10.33 18.24 -5.97
CA ASP A 71 -9.11 18.72 -5.31
C ASP A 71 -7.98 17.66 -5.32
N ALA A 72 -8.29 16.42 -5.67
CA ALA A 72 -7.30 15.37 -5.81
C ALA A 72 -6.55 15.46 -7.14
N GLU A 73 -5.22 15.28 -7.10
CA GLU A 73 -4.44 15.16 -8.35
C GLU A 73 -4.86 13.92 -9.16
N GLU A 74 -5.18 12.85 -8.47
CA GLU A 74 -5.57 11.56 -9.03
C GLU A 74 -6.27 10.71 -7.96
N TRP A 75 -7.08 9.73 -8.38
CA TRP A 75 -7.63 8.71 -7.47
C TRP A 75 -6.92 7.38 -7.66
N ARG A 76 -6.41 6.84 -6.56
CA ARG A 76 -5.70 5.55 -6.55
C ARG A 76 -6.53 4.45 -5.95
N GLU A 77 -6.52 3.30 -6.60
CA GLU A 77 -7.11 2.08 -6.07
C GLU A 77 -6.15 1.44 -5.06
N VAL A 78 -6.70 1.03 -3.93
CA VAL A 78 -5.91 0.44 -2.85
C VAL A 78 -6.45 -0.91 -2.44
N THR A 79 -5.55 -1.76 -1.97
CA THR A 79 -5.90 -3.06 -1.43
C THR A 79 -6.23 -2.95 0.06
N GLY A 80 -7.27 -3.65 0.49
CA GLY A 80 -7.76 -3.62 1.87
C GLY A 80 -8.75 -2.49 2.16
N LYS A 81 -9.15 -2.36 3.42
CA LYS A 81 -10.14 -1.36 3.84
C LYS A 81 -9.51 0.03 3.82
N ALA A 82 -9.98 0.90 2.94
CA ALA A 82 -9.74 2.33 3.01
C ALA A 82 -10.99 2.99 3.61
N HIS A 83 -10.81 3.89 4.57
CA HIS A 83 -11.88 4.75 5.08
C HIS A 83 -11.72 6.18 4.54
N GLU A 84 -12.70 7.02 4.76
CA GLU A 84 -12.78 8.36 4.16
C GLU A 84 -11.60 9.29 4.51
N GLY A 85 -10.92 9.05 5.63
CA GLY A 85 -9.75 9.83 6.02
C GLY A 85 -8.43 9.41 5.36
N CYS A 86 -8.37 8.28 4.64
CA CYS A 86 -7.14 7.81 4.00
C CYS A 86 -6.81 8.64 2.75
N PHE A 87 -5.51 8.86 2.52
CA PHE A 87 -5.01 9.54 1.34
C PHE A 87 -3.72 8.92 0.82
N ALA A 88 -3.32 9.28 -0.37
CA ALA A 88 -2.08 8.86 -0.99
C ALA A 88 -1.13 10.03 -1.24
N LEU A 89 0.17 9.77 -1.19
CA LEU A 89 1.23 10.70 -1.53
C LEU A 89 2.23 10.03 -2.47
N ARG A 90 2.74 10.77 -3.43
CA ARG A 90 3.89 10.35 -4.24
C ARG A 90 5.20 10.72 -3.53
N VAL A 91 6.04 9.73 -3.27
CA VAL A 91 7.34 9.94 -2.60
C VAL A 91 8.24 10.82 -3.45
N LYS A 92 8.82 11.84 -2.83
CA LYS A 92 9.81 12.75 -3.42
C LYS A 92 11.16 12.54 -2.74
N GLY A 93 12.21 12.45 -3.55
CA GLY A 93 13.57 12.26 -3.07
C GLY A 93 13.84 10.87 -2.51
N ASP A 94 15.10 10.64 -2.18
CA ASP A 94 15.67 9.33 -1.84
C ASP A 94 15.85 9.08 -0.34
N SER A 95 15.35 9.97 0.51
CA SER A 95 15.54 9.84 1.97
C SER A 95 14.94 8.58 2.59
N MET A 96 14.02 7.92 1.89
CA MET A 96 13.40 6.66 2.30
C MET A 96 13.87 5.47 1.45
N GLU A 97 14.90 5.66 0.63
CA GLU A 97 15.51 4.63 -0.18
C GLU A 97 16.70 4.00 0.56
N ASN A 98 16.61 2.71 0.83
CA ASN A 98 17.68 1.95 1.50
C ASN A 98 17.92 0.60 0.82
N PRO A 99 18.76 0.57 -0.23
CA PRO A 99 19.01 -0.66 -1.00
C PRO A 99 19.60 -1.81 -0.18
N SER A 100 20.29 -1.49 0.93
CA SER A 100 20.90 -2.49 1.82
C SER A 100 19.97 -2.90 2.99
N GLY A 101 18.83 -2.25 3.14
CA GLY A 101 17.90 -2.48 4.24
C GLY A 101 16.75 -3.41 3.87
N LYS A 102 16.08 -3.95 4.90
CA LYS A 102 14.87 -4.76 4.71
C LYS A 102 13.67 -3.95 4.20
N LYS A 103 13.68 -2.63 4.43
CA LYS A 103 12.65 -1.70 3.98
C LYS A 103 13.31 -0.62 3.14
N SER A 104 12.84 -0.43 1.93
CA SER A 104 13.28 0.61 1.02
C SER A 104 12.08 1.09 0.22
N ILE A 105 11.88 2.40 0.16
CA ILE A 105 10.77 3.01 -0.57
C ILE A 105 11.39 4.04 -1.51
N PRO A 106 11.42 3.74 -2.83
CA PRO A 106 12.08 4.60 -3.80
C PRO A 106 11.28 5.86 -4.09
N GLU A 107 11.95 6.85 -4.65
CA GLU A 107 11.31 8.02 -5.23
C GLU A 107 10.28 7.60 -6.29
N GLY A 108 9.16 8.32 -6.36
CA GLY A 108 8.07 8.02 -7.28
C GLY A 108 7.06 6.99 -6.77
N ALA A 109 7.40 6.18 -5.77
CA ALA A 109 6.45 5.27 -5.14
C ALA A 109 5.25 6.04 -4.57
N VAL A 110 4.07 5.43 -4.60
CA VAL A 110 2.86 5.98 -3.98
C VAL A 110 2.65 5.33 -2.62
N ILE A 111 2.60 6.13 -1.57
CA ILE A 111 2.33 5.66 -0.21
C ILE A 111 0.88 5.94 0.17
N VAL A 112 0.25 4.96 0.84
CA VAL A 112 -1.10 5.05 1.40
C VAL A 112 -0.99 5.40 2.86
N VAL A 113 -1.59 6.51 3.24
CA VAL A 113 -1.54 7.07 4.59
C VAL A 113 -2.90 6.94 5.26
N ASP A 114 -2.88 6.48 6.48
CA ASP A 114 -4.07 6.28 7.29
C ASP A 114 -3.92 7.09 8.60
N PRO A 115 -4.69 8.18 8.77
CA PRO A 115 -4.62 9.03 9.96
C PRO A 115 -5.14 8.38 11.25
N GLU A 116 -6.01 7.37 11.13
CA GLU A 116 -6.62 6.73 12.30
C GLU A 116 -5.78 5.58 12.88
N LEU A 117 -4.75 5.13 12.13
CA LEU A 117 -3.90 4.07 12.63
C LEU A 117 -3.01 4.55 13.78
N PRO A 118 -2.96 3.80 14.89
CA PRO A 118 -2.05 4.10 15.96
C PRO A 118 -0.59 3.92 15.51
N TYR A 119 0.28 4.82 15.92
CA TYR A 119 1.70 4.74 15.64
C TYR A 119 2.51 4.27 16.86
N SER A 120 3.62 3.62 16.57
CA SER A 120 4.59 3.15 17.57
C SER A 120 6.01 3.34 17.04
N SER A 121 7.02 3.05 17.86
CA SER A 121 8.40 3.04 17.41
C SER A 121 8.58 2.05 16.25
N GLY A 122 9.15 2.52 15.15
CA GLY A 122 9.33 1.75 13.91
C GLY A 122 8.22 1.96 12.86
N SER A 123 7.13 2.65 13.20
CA SER A 123 6.09 3.03 12.22
C SER A 123 6.65 3.96 11.16
N LEU A 124 6.23 3.74 9.91
CA LEU A 124 6.46 4.69 8.83
C LEU A 124 5.33 5.73 8.90
N VAL A 125 5.67 6.99 9.03
CA VAL A 125 4.71 8.06 9.28
C VAL A 125 4.89 9.23 8.32
N VAL A 126 3.78 9.88 8.03
CA VAL A 126 3.75 11.22 7.44
C VAL A 126 3.54 12.20 8.58
N ALA A 127 4.40 13.19 8.67
CA ALA A 127 4.41 14.16 9.76
C ALA A 127 4.71 15.57 9.23
N ARG A 128 4.21 16.58 9.94
CA ARG A 128 4.52 17.99 9.70
C ARG A 128 5.32 18.54 10.87
N LEU A 129 6.41 19.24 10.59
CA LEU A 129 7.13 20.05 11.55
C LEU A 129 6.46 21.43 11.65
N ASP A 130 6.43 22.02 12.84
CA ASP A 130 5.73 23.30 13.08
C ASP A 130 6.30 24.47 12.28
N ASP A 131 7.57 24.39 11.89
CA ASP A 131 8.28 25.36 11.07
C ASP A 131 8.17 25.10 9.57
N SER A 132 7.47 24.03 9.17
CA SER A 132 7.28 23.61 7.77
C SER A 132 5.80 23.59 7.41
N LYS A 133 5.47 24.06 6.20
CA LYS A 133 4.14 23.91 5.61
C LYS A 133 3.96 22.55 4.93
N GLU A 134 5.06 21.90 4.58
CA GLU A 134 5.02 20.62 3.88
C GLU A 134 5.16 19.47 4.88
N ALA A 135 4.43 18.41 4.61
CA ALA A 135 4.60 17.15 5.33
C ALA A 135 5.91 16.46 4.92
N THR A 136 6.41 15.60 5.77
CA THR A 136 7.58 14.76 5.51
C THR A 136 7.28 13.29 5.80
N PHE A 137 7.92 12.39 5.05
CA PHE A 137 7.79 10.95 5.20
C PHE A 137 9.04 10.36 5.84
N LYS A 138 8.91 9.74 7.01
CA LYS A 138 10.03 9.20 7.79
C LYS A 138 9.58 7.98 8.60
N GLN A 139 10.56 7.29 9.22
CA GLN A 139 10.29 6.31 10.26
C GLN A 139 10.29 7.01 11.64
N LEU A 140 9.23 6.79 12.40
CA LEU A 140 9.18 7.22 13.79
C LEU A 140 10.04 6.29 14.64
N VAL A 141 10.96 6.85 15.41
CA VAL A 141 11.76 6.13 16.42
C VAL A 141 11.48 6.76 17.77
N ILE A 142 11.12 5.93 18.73
CA ILE A 142 10.90 6.34 20.13
C ILE A 142 11.95 5.62 20.97
N ASP A 143 12.81 6.39 21.63
CA ASP A 143 13.87 5.90 22.51
C ASP A 143 13.74 6.59 23.87
N GLY A 144 13.10 5.90 24.82
CA GLY A 144 12.72 6.46 26.10
C GLY A 144 11.78 7.66 25.93
N GLU A 145 12.22 8.83 26.42
CA GLU A 145 11.46 10.09 26.30
C GLU A 145 11.72 10.81 24.97
N GLN A 146 12.73 10.39 24.21
CA GLN A 146 13.13 11.05 22.97
C GLN A 146 12.42 10.43 21.76
N LYS A 147 12.03 11.28 20.83
CA LYS A 147 11.40 10.88 19.57
C LYS A 147 12.17 11.45 18.40
N TYR A 148 12.27 10.69 17.34
CA TYR A 148 12.98 11.05 16.12
C TYR A 148 12.18 10.68 14.89
N LEU A 149 12.25 11.51 13.86
CA LEU A 149 11.89 11.17 12.49
C LEU A 149 13.15 10.71 11.76
N LYS A 150 13.30 9.40 11.57
CA LYS A 150 14.50 8.79 11.00
C LYS A 150 14.27 8.45 9.52
N PRO A 151 15.10 8.95 8.60
CA PRO A 151 15.14 8.46 7.23
C PRO A 151 15.54 6.97 7.18
N LEU A 152 15.04 6.22 6.20
CA LEU A 152 15.54 4.86 5.94
C LEU A 152 16.92 4.88 5.27
N ASN A 153 17.19 5.91 4.47
CA ASN A 153 18.50 6.14 3.86
C ASN A 153 19.50 6.61 4.94
N PRO A 154 20.57 5.83 5.19
CA PRO A 154 21.54 6.14 6.24
C PRO A 154 22.40 7.40 5.96
N GLN A 155 22.35 7.95 4.75
CA GLN A 155 23.05 9.18 4.39
C GLN A 155 22.39 10.43 4.98
N TYR A 156 21.13 10.31 5.40
CA TYR A 156 20.37 11.43 5.97
C TYR A 156 20.32 11.34 7.49
N PRO A 157 20.51 12.46 8.20
CA PRO A 157 20.42 12.48 9.66
C PRO A 157 18.97 12.30 10.14
N ALA A 158 18.83 11.74 11.32
CA ALA A 158 17.55 11.71 12.02
C ALA A 158 17.20 13.12 12.53
N ILE A 159 15.92 13.47 12.48
CA ILE A 159 15.38 14.74 12.94
C ILE A 159 14.81 14.54 14.35
N PRO A 160 15.36 15.15 15.41
CA PRO A 160 14.75 15.07 16.72
C PRO A 160 13.44 15.86 16.75
N ILE A 161 12.42 15.31 17.41
CA ILE A 161 11.12 15.96 17.56
C ILE A 161 10.78 16.13 19.04
N ASN A 162 10.61 17.38 19.46
CA ASN A 162 10.35 17.79 20.83
C ASN A 162 9.10 18.67 20.87
N CYS A 163 7.92 18.08 20.78
CA CYS A 163 6.62 18.78 20.71
C CYS A 163 6.46 19.78 19.56
N ASN A 164 7.35 19.75 18.57
CA ASN A 164 7.35 20.60 17.37
C ASN A 164 6.95 19.85 16.11
N CYS A 165 6.17 18.76 16.26
CA CYS A 165 5.82 17.89 15.17
C CYS A 165 4.43 17.27 15.37
N THR A 166 3.62 17.34 14.35
CA THR A 166 2.32 16.66 14.27
C THR A 166 2.44 15.43 13.36
N ILE A 167 2.10 14.26 13.88
CA ILE A 167 1.95 13.04 13.07
C ILE A 167 0.60 13.12 12.38
N ILE A 168 0.59 13.12 11.05
CA ILE A 168 -0.62 13.22 10.22
C ILE A 168 -1.23 11.85 10.02
N GLY A 169 -0.40 10.82 9.83
CA GLY A 169 -0.89 9.45 9.69
C GLY A 169 0.23 8.43 9.53
N VAL A 170 -0.16 7.17 9.56
CA VAL A 170 0.72 6.01 9.42
C VAL A 170 0.65 5.49 7.99
N VAL A 171 1.81 5.20 7.41
CA VAL A 171 1.89 4.58 6.08
C VAL A 171 1.63 3.08 6.22
N ARG A 172 0.54 2.62 5.63
CA ARG A 172 0.10 1.22 5.66
C ARG A 172 0.49 0.42 4.43
N GLN A 173 0.70 1.09 3.29
CA GLN A 173 1.04 0.46 2.02
C GLN A 173 1.95 1.38 1.20
N ALA A 174 2.84 0.78 0.42
CA ALA A 174 3.56 1.46 -0.64
C ALA A 174 3.32 0.71 -1.95
N ILE A 175 3.05 1.45 -3.01
CA ILE A 175 2.79 0.97 -4.37
C ILE A 175 3.96 1.45 -5.22
N ILE A 176 4.61 0.51 -5.90
CA ILE A 176 5.73 0.79 -6.80
C ILE A 176 5.29 0.35 -8.19
N ASP A 177 5.20 1.30 -9.11
CA ASP A 177 4.87 1.05 -10.50
C ASP A 177 6.18 0.77 -11.28
N PHE A 178 6.20 -0.30 -12.07
CA PHE A 178 7.31 -0.64 -12.96
C PHE A 178 6.84 -0.49 -14.40
N TRP A 179 7.47 0.37 -15.16
CA TRP A 179 7.27 0.59 -16.60
C TRP A 179 8.57 0.67 -17.36
#